data_e4d861c448cc0fcc0b1250d7bbc21b50
#
_entry.id   e4d861c448cc0fcc0b1250d7bbc21b50
#
_cell.length_a   1.000
_cell.length_b   1.000
_cell.length_c   1.000
_cell.angle_alpha   90.00
_cell.angle_beta   90.00
_cell.angle_gamma   90.00
#
_symmetry.space_group_name_H-M   'P 1'
#
loop_
_entity.id
_entity.type
_entity.pdbx_description
1 polymer ?
#
loop_
_entity_poly.entity_id
_entity_poly.type
_entity_poly.pdbx_seq_one_letter_code
_entity_poly.pdbx_strand_id
1 'polypeptide(L)'
;MVLGGSTIPGGYLLPRMVGLFKKRFPQVMLSLVIADTERVIAGVLEGALEFGVVGAESRDRNIRQEALVSDEMRLVVPAGHPWASKKKIALALLLTEPYIARERGSGTLQSIQESLIRLGHDAEELNIVAEMGSTEAIRQGIKEGIGVSILSMLAISEDLASGRLKALAVEGLDLTRRFYITRHRQRSLSPLASAFIDFLKENLPNESHR
;
A
#
# COMPACT_ATOMS: atom_id res chain seq x y z
N MET A 1 -0.21 20.41 -11.55
CA MET A 1 0.17 19.82 -10.26
C MET A 1 0.76 18.45 -10.49
N VAL A 2 1.90 18.16 -9.86
CA VAL A 2 2.51 16.82 -9.86
C VAL A 2 2.39 16.24 -8.45
N LEU A 3 1.77 15.07 -8.32
CA LEU A 3 1.62 14.37 -7.05
C LEU A 3 2.22 12.97 -7.13
N GLY A 4 2.67 12.46 -5.99
CA GLY A 4 3.19 11.11 -5.85
C GLY A 4 2.17 10.16 -5.23
N GLY A 5 2.25 8.90 -5.61
CA GLY A 5 1.56 7.82 -4.92
C GLY A 5 2.48 6.63 -4.72
N SER A 6 2.58 6.09 -3.49
CA SER A 6 3.24 4.80 -3.39
C SER A 6 2.39 3.72 -4.05
N THR A 7 2.95 2.55 -4.27
CA THR A 7 2.38 1.52 -5.18
C THR A 7 0.88 1.26 -4.98
N ILE A 8 0.40 1.14 -3.74
CA ILE A 8 -1.03 0.89 -3.49
C ILE A 8 -1.87 2.16 -3.62
N PRO A 9 -1.58 3.27 -2.90
CA PRO A 9 -2.34 4.51 -3.10
C PRO A 9 -2.30 4.98 -4.56
N GLY A 10 -1.13 4.94 -5.21
CA GLY A 10 -0.93 5.40 -6.57
C GLY A 10 -1.65 4.54 -7.61
N GLY A 11 -1.66 3.22 -7.44
CA GLY A 11 -2.26 2.30 -8.40
C GLY A 11 -3.76 2.07 -8.22
N TYR A 12 -4.26 2.13 -6.98
CA TYR A 12 -5.61 1.64 -6.67
C TYR A 12 -6.54 2.68 -6.03
N LEU A 13 -5.99 3.74 -5.42
CA LEU A 13 -6.80 4.77 -4.75
C LEU A 13 -6.83 6.08 -5.53
N LEU A 14 -5.66 6.66 -5.80
CA LEU A 14 -5.53 7.99 -6.41
C LEU A 14 -6.13 8.10 -7.82
N PRO A 15 -6.04 7.10 -8.73
CA PRO A 15 -6.64 7.21 -10.06
C PRO A 15 -8.14 7.47 -10.01
N ARG A 16 -8.86 6.79 -9.09
CA ARG A 16 -10.29 7.03 -8.86
C ARG A 16 -10.55 8.45 -8.37
N MET A 17 -9.74 8.93 -7.41
CA MET A 17 -9.88 10.28 -6.86
C MET A 17 -9.59 11.36 -7.90
N VAL A 18 -8.54 11.16 -8.70
CA VAL A 18 -8.22 12.03 -9.85
C VAL A 18 -9.39 12.08 -10.83
N GLY A 19 -9.98 10.92 -11.17
CA GLY A 19 -11.14 10.85 -12.05
C GLY A 19 -12.35 11.64 -11.52
N LEU A 20 -12.65 11.51 -10.24
CA LEU A 20 -13.74 12.26 -9.59
C LEU A 20 -13.43 13.75 -9.53
N PHE A 21 -12.21 14.14 -9.20
CA PHE A 21 -11.76 15.53 -9.16
C PHE A 21 -11.84 16.20 -10.53
N LYS A 22 -11.40 15.49 -11.58
CA LYS A 22 -11.49 15.97 -12.98
C LYS A 22 -12.90 16.21 -13.46
N LYS A 23 -13.89 15.45 -12.97
CA LYS A 23 -15.32 15.72 -13.27
C LYS A 23 -15.78 17.05 -12.67
N ARG A 24 -15.29 17.41 -11.48
CA ARG A 24 -15.61 18.69 -10.81
C ARG A 24 -14.80 19.86 -11.36
N PHE A 25 -13.56 19.60 -11.79
CA PHE A 25 -12.61 20.62 -12.29
C PHE A 25 -11.99 20.19 -13.62
N PRO A 26 -12.72 20.25 -14.75
CA PRO A 26 -12.27 19.69 -16.05
C PRO A 26 -10.97 20.29 -16.60
N GLN A 27 -10.72 21.57 -16.30
CA GLN A 27 -9.57 22.33 -16.83
C GLN A 27 -8.25 22.01 -16.11
N VAL A 28 -8.30 21.33 -14.97
CA VAL A 28 -7.11 21.02 -14.17
C VAL A 28 -6.28 19.92 -14.81
N MET A 29 -4.95 20.13 -14.91
CA MET A 29 -4.00 19.10 -15.30
C MET A 29 -3.31 18.52 -14.07
N LEU A 30 -3.40 17.20 -13.90
CA LEU A 30 -2.80 16.43 -12.83
C LEU A 30 -1.82 15.41 -13.41
N SER A 31 -0.63 15.31 -12.84
CA SER A 31 0.34 14.26 -13.13
C SER A 31 0.52 13.40 -11.88
N LEU A 32 0.25 12.12 -11.99
CA LEU A 32 0.44 11.15 -10.91
C LEU A 32 1.69 10.31 -11.19
N VAL A 33 2.67 10.43 -10.31
CA VAL A 33 3.90 9.63 -10.33
C VAL A 33 3.74 8.47 -9.34
N ILE A 34 3.92 7.24 -9.82
CA ILE A 34 3.85 6.04 -8.98
C ILE A 34 5.26 5.49 -8.78
N ALA A 35 5.66 5.28 -7.51
CA ALA A 35 6.95 4.73 -7.13
C ALA A 35 6.80 3.94 -5.80
N ASP A 36 7.90 3.47 -5.20
CA ASP A 36 7.89 3.00 -3.82
C ASP A 36 7.75 4.18 -2.83
N THR A 37 7.54 3.86 -1.55
CA THR A 37 7.34 4.89 -0.50
C THR A 37 8.55 5.81 -0.35
N GLU A 38 9.76 5.26 -0.35
CA GLU A 38 11.00 6.04 -0.17
C GLU A 38 11.20 7.03 -1.32
N ARG A 39 11.00 6.60 -2.56
CA ARG A 39 11.11 7.47 -3.75
C ARG A 39 10.06 8.56 -3.78
N VAL A 40 8.82 8.26 -3.37
CA VAL A 40 7.79 9.31 -3.25
C VAL A 40 8.20 10.35 -2.20
N ILE A 41 8.71 9.91 -1.04
CA ILE A 41 9.20 10.80 0.02
C ILE A 41 10.37 11.64 -0.49
N ALA A 42 11.36 11.04 -1.17
CA ALA A 42 12.48 11.75 -1.78
C ALA A 42 12.00 12.82 -2.78
N GLY A 43 11.08 12.48 -3.68
CA GLY A 43 10.50 13.43 -4.63
C GLY A 43 9.78 14.62 -3.97
N VAL A 44 9.15 14.39 -2.79
CA VAL A 44 8.57 15.49 -1.99
C VAL A 44 9.67 16.34 -1.36
N LEU A 45 10.72 15.74 -0.82
CA LEU A 45 11.86 16.46 -0.23
C LEU A 45 12.62 17.31 -1.28
N GLU A 46 12.81 16.81 -2.47
CA GLU A 46 13.46 17.49 -3.59
C GLU A 46 12.56 18.58 -4.23
N GLY A 47 11.24 18.48 -4.04
CA GLY A 47 10.26 19.40 -4.64
C GLY A 47 9.83 19.03 -6.06
N ALA A 48 10.20 17.84 -6.53
CA ALA A 48 9.69 17.27 -7.78
C ALA A 48 8.19 16.91 -7.66
N LEU A 49 7.75 16.59 -6.45
CA LEU A 49 6.35 16.34 -6.10
C LEU A 49 5.87 17.39 -5.09
N GLU A 50 4.69 17.97 -5.31
CA GLU A 50 4.10 18.92 -4.37
C GLU A 50 3.67 18.23 -3.06
N PHE A 51 3.15 17.01 -3.17
CA PHE A 51 2.85 16.11 -2.08
C PHE A 51 2.76 14.65 -2.59
N GLY A 52 2.67 13.70 -1.69
CA GLY A 52 2.47 12.29 -1.99
C GLY A 52 1.45 11.64 -1.08
N VAL A 53 0.91 10.49 -1.49
CA VAL A 53 0.16 9.58 -0.64
C VAL A 53 0.92 8.28 -0.54
N VAL A 54 1.35 7.91 0.67
CA VAL A 54 2.24 6.76 0.93
C VAL A 54 1.65 5.80 1.96
N GLY A 55 2.12 4.56 1.95
CA GLY A 55 1.62 3.47 2.79
C GLY A 55 2.46 3.20 4.05
N ALA A 56 3.37 4.11 4.42
CA ALA A 56 4.15 4.00 5.65
C ALA A 56 4.56 5.38 6.17
N GLU A 57 4.89 5.43 7.46
CA GLU A 57 5.37 6.65 8.10
C GLU A 57 6.83 6.94 7.74
N SER A 58 7.16 8.23 7.64
CA SER A 58 8.51 8.73 7.46
C SER A 58 9.06 9.26 8.79
N ARG A 59 10.33 8.97 9.06
CA ARG A 59 11.06 9.53 10.20
C ARG A 59 11.80 10.84 9.87
N ASP A 60 11.72 11.30 8.61
CA ASP A 60 12.39 12.54 8.20
C ASP A 60 11.70 13.76 8.81
N ARG A 61 12.50 14.63 9.47
CA ARG A 61 12.04 15.85 10.16
C ARG A 61 11.46 16.91 9.23
N ASN A 62 11.84 16.88 7.95
CA ASN A 62 11.35 17.82 6.94
C ASN A 62 10.03 17.35 6.32
N ILE A 63 9.60 16.14 6.64
CA ILE A 63 8.30 15.61 6.21
C ILE A 63 7.23 15.89 7.27
N ARG A 64 6.06 16.28 6.80
CA ARG A 64 4.82 16.30 7.57
C ARG A 64 3.87 15.29 6.96
N GLN A 65 3.37 14.39 7.79
CA GLN A 65 2.38 13.39 7.40
C GLN A 65 1.07 13.58 8.15
N GLU A 66 -0.01 13.26 7.48
CA GLU A 66 -1.36 13.25 8.01
C GLU A 66 -2.05 11.95 7.57
N ALA A 67 -2.62 11.22 8.51
CA ALA A 67 -3.35 9.99 8.21
C ALA A 67 -4.55 10.30 7.31
N LEU A 68 -4.76 9.49 6.27
CA LEU A 68 -5.80 9.70 5.27
C LEU A 68 -6.90 8.62 5.36
N VAL A 69 -6.51 7.35 5.27
CA VAL A 69 -7.43 6.21 5.26
C VAL A 69 -6.70 4.94 5.63
N SER A 70 -7.39 3.98 6.25
CA SER A 70 -6.84 2.65 6.54
C SER A 70 -6.83 1.76 5.32
N ASP A 71 -5.88 0.85 5.29
CA ASP A 71 -5.70 -0.21 4.30
C ASP A 71 -5.51 -1.55 5.00
N GLU A 72 -6.39 -2.48 4.69
CA GLU A 72 -6.30 -3.85 5.19
C GLU A 72 -5.43 -4.68 4.26
N MET A 73 -4.44 -5.37 4.82
CA MET A 73 -3.64 -6.36 4.10
C MET A 73 -4.00 -7.76 4.58
N ARG A 74 -3.88 -8.74 3.68
CA ARG A 74 -4.15 -10.16 3.95
C ARG A 74 -3.07 -11.03 3.32
N LEU A 75 -2.87 -12.21 3.89
CA LEU A 75 -2.13 -13.27 3.21
C LEU A 75 -2.94 -13.73 1.99
N VAL A 76 -2.28 -13.78 0.85
CA VAL A 76 -2.89 -14.10 -0.43
C VAL A 76 -2.27 -15.37 -0.99
N VAL A 77 -3.13 -16.28 -1.41
CA VAL A 77 -2.76 -17.58 -1.97
C VAL A 77 -3.51 -17.82 -3.28
N PRO A 78 -3.00 -18.65 -4.20
CA PRO A 78 -3.75 -19.04 -5.39
C PRO A 78 -4.98 -19.90 -5.02
N ALA A 79 -5.98 -19.94 -5.89
CA ALA A 79 -7.24 -20.66 -5.63
C ALA A 79 -7.07 -22.17 -5.34
N GLY A 80 -6.02 -22.78 -5.92
CA GLY A 80 -5.70 -24.21 -5.71
C GLY A 80 -4.82 -24.50 -4.49
N HIS A 81 -4.47 -23.50 -3.71
CA HIS A 81 -3.60 -23.66 -2.54
C HIS A 81 -4.30 -24.47 -1.43
N PRO A 82 -3.59 -25.32 -0.66
CA PRO A 82 -4.18 -26.07 0.47
C PRO A 82 -4.88 -25.21 1.53
N TRP A 83 -4.52 -23.92 1.59
CA TRP A 83 -5.14 -22.96 2.52
C TRP A 83 -6.30 -22.17 1.91
N ALA A 84 -6.63 -22.35 0.65
CA ALA A 84 -7.63 -21.56 -0.05
C ALA A 84 -9.05 -21.60 0.58
N SER A 85 -9.36 -22.67 1.31
CA SER A 85 -10.63 -22.82 2.04
C SER A 85 -10.56 -22.32 3.50
N LYS A 86 -9.38 -21.96 3.99
CA LYS A 86 -9.19 -21.53 5.37
C LYS A 86 -9.49 -20.04 5.51
N LYS A 87 -10.00 -19.62 6.65
CA LYS A 87 -10.18 -18.21 7.00
C LYS A 87 -8.91 -17.59 7.61
N LYS A 88 -8.12 -18.44 8.29
CA LYS A 88 -6.87 -18.03 8.96
C LYS A 88 -5.89 -19.20 9.05
N ILE A 89 -4.60 -18.88 9.20
CA ILE A 89 -3.52 -19.85 9.47
C ILE A 89 -2.66 -19.38 10.63
N ALA A 90 -1.94 -20.30 11.26
CA ALA A 90 -0.91 -19.96 12.25
C ALA A 90 0.30 -19.31 11.59
N LEU A 91 0.95 -18.36 12.28
CA LEU A 91 2.16 -17.68 11.80
C LEU A 91 3.28 -18.67 11.45
N ALA A 92 3.48 -19.71 12.25
CA ALA A 92 4.49 -20.74 12.01
C ALA A 92 4.36 -21.44 10.65
N LEU A 93 3.14 -21.56 10.11
CA LEU A 93 2.94 -22.07 8.76
C LEU A 93 3.38 -21.09 7.69
N LEU A 94 3.12 -19.79 7.89
CA LEU A 94 3.57 -18.75 6.96
C LEU A 94 5.10 -18.69 6.86
N LEU A 95 5.81 -18.83 7.98
CA LEU A 95 7.27 -18.75 8.01
C LEU A 95 7.95 -19.87 7.17
N THR A 96 7.28 -21.00 6.98
CA THR A 96 7.82 -22.13 6.20
C THR A 96 7.34 -22.18 4.75
N GLU A 97 6.31 -21.41 4.40
CA GLU A 97 5.72 -21.42 3.06
C GLU A 97 6.57 -20.56 2.10
N PRO A 98 6.78 -20.99 0.84
CA PRO A 98 7.42 -20.16 -0.18
C PRO A 98 6.76 -18.77 -0.25
N TYR A 99 7.54 -17.72 0.01
CA TYR A 99 7.06 -16.35 0.14
C TYR A 99 7.66 -15.43 -0.93
N ILE A 100 6.84 -14.62 -1.56
CA ILE A 100 7.26 -13.58 -2.49
C ILE A 100 7.29 -12.25 -1.73
N ALA A 101 8.48 -11.69 -1.56
CA ALA A 101 8.69 -10.42 -0.85
C ALA A 101 8.57 -9.21 -1.78
N ARG A 102 8.28 -8.05 -1.19
CA ARG A 102 8.45 -6.73 -1.82
C ARG A 102 9.89 -6.26 -1.66
N GLU A 103 10.30 -5.43 -2.61
CA GLU A 103 11.59 -4.76 -2.63
C GLU A 103 11.78 -3.82 -1.42
N ARG A 104 13.04 -3.50 -1.12
CA ARG A 104 13.40 -2.47 -0.13
C ARG A 104 12.79 -1.12 -0.51
N GLY A 105 12.39 -0.33 0.50
CA GLY A 105 11.70 0.96 0.30
C GLY A 105 10.18 0.83 0.14
N SER A 106 9.66 -0.40 0.00
CA SER A 106 8.22 -0.65 -0.08
C SER A 106 7.55 -0.43 1.28
N GLY A 107 6.53 0.43 1.33
CA GLY A 107 5.70 0.61 2.52
C GLY A 107 4.92 -0.66 2.91
N THR A 108 4.67 -1.58 1.98
CA THR A 108 4.09 -2.90 2.28
C THR A 108 5.07 -3.75 3.06
N LEU A 109 6.32 -3.83 2.61
CA LEU A 109 7.38 -4.57 3.31
C LEU A 109 7.58 -4.00 4.72
N GLN A 110 7.69 -2.67 4.85
CA GLN A 110 7.85 -2.01 6.15
C GLN A 110 6.70 -2.39 7.11
N SER A 111 5.44 -2.34 6.67
CA SER A 111 4.29 -2.66 7.51
C SER A 111 4.29 -4.13 7.95
N ILE A 112 4.73 -5.05 7.09
CA ILE A 112 4.85 -6.48 7.41
C ILE A 112 5.95 -6.68 8.46
N GLN A 113 7.13 -6.08 8.25
CA GLN A 113 8.25 -6.12 9.20
C GLN A 113 7.84 -5.62 10.58
N GLU A 114 7.21 -4.45 10.66
CA GLU A 114 6.73 -3.87 11.92
C GLU A 114 5.73 -4.79 12.62
N SER A 115 4.86 -5.48 11.85
CA SER A 115 3.88 -6.41 12.41
C SER A 115 4.52 -7.69 12.93
N LEU A 116 5.51 -8.24 12.24
CA LEU A 116 6.28 -9.40 12.69
C LEU A 116 7.11 -9.07 13.95
N ILE A 117 7.79 -7.93 13.97
CA ILE A 117 8.58 -7.47 15.13
C ILE A 117 7.71 -7.36 16.39
N ARG A 118 6.48 -6.87 16.28
CA ARG A 118 5.54 -6.83 17.42
C ARG A 118 5.21 -8.20 18.01
N LEU A 119 5.37 -9.28 17.23
CA LEU A 119 5.19 -10.67 17.67
C LEU A 119 6.51 -11.35 18.08
N GLY A 120 7.63 -10.63 18.05
CA GLY A 120 8.95 -11.17 18.37
C GLY A 120 9.62 -11.93 17.22
N HIS A 121 9.16 -11.72 15.98
CA HIS A 121 9.71 -12.34 14.78
C HIS A 121 10.40 -11.33 13.88
N ASP A 122 11.30 -11.80 13.01
CA ASP A 122 11.92 -11.00 11.95
C ASP A 122 11.35 -11.41 10.59
N ALA A 123 11.32 -10.45 9.66
CA ALA A 123 10.94 -10.76 8.27
C ALA A 123 11.94 -11.68 7.56
N GLU A 124 13.17 -11.76 8.04
CA GLU A 124 14.20 -12.71 7.55
C GLU A 124 13.84 -14.18 7.88
N GLU A 125 12.93 -14.43 8.82
CA GLU A 125 12.42 -15.76 9.11
C GLU A 125 11.44 -16.28 8.04
N LEU A 126 10.91 -15.40 7.18
CA LEU A 126 10.09 -15.81 6.05
C LEU A 126 10.92 -16.59 5.02
N ASN A 127 10.38 -17.68 4.49
CA ASN A 127 11.01 -18.45 3.41
C ASN A 127 10.89 -17.70 2.08
N ILE A 128 11.68 -16.63 1.92
CA ILE A 128 11.65 -15.76 0.73
C ILE A 128 12.28 -16.50 -0.45
N VAL A 129 11.46 -16.85 -1.45
CA VAL A 129 11.87 -17.52 -2.69
C VAL A 129 11.99 -16.55 -3.87
N ALA A 130 11.40 -15.36 -3.78
CA ALA A 130 11.50 -14.31 -4.79
C ALA A 130 11.27 -12.92 -4.17
N GLU A 131 11.91 -11.90 -4.77
CA GLU A 131 11.64 -10.49 -4.49
C GLU A 131 11.14 -9.81 -5.76
N MET A 132 10.07 -9.03 -5.66
CA MET A 132 9.45 -8.37 -6.81
C MET A 132 9.14 -6.90 -6.52
N GLY A 133 9.53 -6.02 -7.45
CA GLY A 133 9.45 -4.56 -7.33
C GLY A 133 8.06 -3.96 -7.54
N SER A 134 7.01 -4.76 -7.67
CA SER A 134 5.65 -4.24 -7.79
C SER A 134 4.60 -5.21 -7.28
N THR A 135 3.49 -4.66 -6.78
CA THR A 135 2.32 -5.45 -6.35
C THR A 135 1.74 -6.28 -7.48
N GLU A 136 1.75 -5.76 -8.71
CA GLU A 136 1.25 -6.49 -9.88
C GLU A 136 2.11 -7.71 -10.20
N ALA A 137 3.46 -7.58 -10.16
CA ALA A 137 4.35 -8.71 -10.36
C ALA A 137 4.12 -9.81 -9.31
N ILE A 138 3.95 -9.45 -8.04
CA ILE A 138 3.63 -10.41 -6.98
C ILE A 138 2.28 -11.10 -7.23
N ARG A 139 1.24 -10.35 -7.60
CA ARG A 139 -0.07 -10.92 -7.95
C ARG A 139 0.06 -12.00 -9.05
N GLN A 140 0.84 -11.71 -10.09
CA GLN A 140 1.10 -12.69 -11.14
C GLN A 140 1.92 -13.86 -10.59
N GLY A 141 2.98 -13.61 -9.83
CA GLY A 141 3.79 -14.65 -9.19
C GLY A 141 2.99 -15.62 -8.31
N ILE A 142 2.02 -15.11 -7.55
CA ILE A 142 1.11 -15.95 -6.75
C ILE A 142 0.25 -16.82 -7.67
N LYS A 143 -0.33 -16.27 -8.74
CA LYS A 143 -1.15 -17.01 -9.71
C LYS A 143 -0.38 -18.13 -10.40
N GLU A 144 0.91 -17.91 -10.67
CA GLU A 144 1.81 -18.90 -11.27
C GLU A 144 2.36 -19.91 -10.25
N GLY A 145 1.98 -19.79 -8.96
CA GLY A 145 2.37 -20.74 -7.92
C GLY A 145 3.82 -20.61 -7.45
N ILE A 146 4.48 -19.46 -7.64
CA ILE A 146 5.85 -19.22 -7.14
C ILE A 146 5.87 -19.22 -5.62
N GLY A 147 4.80 -18.72 -4.98
CA GLY A 147 4.68 -18.65 -3.53
C GLY A 147 3.46 -17.83 -3.12
N VAL A 148 3.37 -17.55 -1.83
CA VAL A 148 2.31 -16.70 -1.25
C VAL A 148 2.88 -15.31 -0.94
N SER A 149 2.01 -14.33 -0.66
CA SER A 149 2.47 -13.01 -0.20
C SER A 149 1.37 -12.31 0.60
N ILE A 150 1.74 -11.27 1.35
CA ILE A 150 0.80 -10.38 2.02
C ILE A 150 0.58 -9.15 1.14
N LEU A 151 -0.68 -8.92 0.73
CA LEU A 151 -1.06 -7.83 -0.16
C LEU A 151 -2.24 -7.03 0.41
N SER A 152 -2.35 -5.78 -0.05
CA SER A 152 -3.52 -4.93 0.20
C SER A 152 -4.78 -5.51 -0.45
N MET A 153 -5.89 -5.48 0.26
CA MET A 153 -7.20 -5.90 -0.25
C MET A 153 -7.64 -5.05 -1.45
N LEU A 154 -7.21 -3.79 -1.52
CA LEU A 154 -7.47 -2.91 -2.67
C LEU A 154 -6.85 -3.47 -3.95
N ALA A 155 -5.67 -4.06 -3.86
CA ALA A 155 -4.93 -4.54 -5.02
C ALA A 155 -5.47 -5.86 -5.59
N ILE A 156 -6.15 -6.66 -4.77
CA ILE A 156 -6.58 -8.02 -5.14
C ILE A 156 -8.10 -8.16 -5.30
N SER A 157 -8.86 -7.07 -5.22
CA SER A 157 -10.32 -7.09 -5.25
C SER A 157 -10.90 -7.82 -6.47
N GLU A 158 -10.34 -7.58 -7.65
CA GLU A 158 -10.76 -8.25 -8.90
C GLU A 158 -10.39 -9.74 -8.91
N ASP A 159 -9.22 -10.11 -8.41
CA ASP A 159 -8.80 -11.51 -8.34
C ASP A 159 -9.62 -12.31 -7.32
N LEU A 160 -10.04 -11.67 -6.22
CA LEU A 160 -10.96 -12.26 -5.25
C LEU A 160 -12.35 -12.47 -5.86
N ALA A 161 -12.88 -11.45 -6.55
CA ALA A 161 -14.18 -11.52 -7.23
C ALA A 161 -14.20 -12.59 -8.31
N SER A 162 -13.12 -12.77 -9.07
CA SER A 162 -12.98 -13.81 -10.09
C SER A 162 -12.61 -15.19 -9.52
N GLY A 163 -12.33 -15.28 -8.21
CA GLY A 163 -11.95 -16.53 -7.55
C GLY A 163 -10.55 -17.04 -7.85
N ARG A 164 -9.71 -16.29 -8.57
CA ARG A 164 -8.34 -16.69 -8.92
C ARG A 164 -7.40 -16.68 -7.73
N LEU A 165 -7.62 -15.76 -6.79
CA LEU A 165 -6.88 -15.66 -5.54
C LEU A 165 -7.83 -15.81 -4.36
N LYS A 166 -7.26 -16.19 -3.21
CA LYS A 166 -7.94 -16.24 -1.91
C LYS A 166 -7.15 -15.44 -0.90
N ALA A 167 -7.86 -14.79 0.03
CA ALA A 167 -7.26 -13.99 1.09
C ALA A 167 -7.65 -14.57 2.45
N LEU A 168 -6.66 -14.68 3.34
CA LEU A 168 -6.85 -15.23 4.68
C LEU A 168 -6.05 -14.42 5.71
N ALA A 169 -6.46 -14.50 6.97
CA ALA A 169 -5.74 -13.89 8.07
C ALA A 169 -4.55 -14.78 8.51
N VAL A 170 -3.56 -14.16 9.14
CA VAL A 170 -2.50 -14.87 9.89
C VAL A 170 -2.74 -14.61 11.37
N GLU A 171 -2.74 -15.66 12.18
CA GLU A 171 -3.03 -15.58 13.63
C GLU A 171 -2.01 -14.66 14.34
N GLY A 172 -2.53 -13.72 15.13
CA GLY A 172 -1.73 -12.76 15.87
C GLY A 172 -1.17 -11.60 15.04
N LEU A 173 -1.16 -11.69 13.72
CA LEU A 173 -0.57 -10.66 12.86
C LEU A 173 -1.62 -9.59 12.52
N ASP A 174 -1.42 -8.38 13.07
CA ASP A 174 -2.20 -7.20 12.66
C ASP A 174 -1.60 -6.61 11.38
N LEU A 175 -2.34 -6.72 10.30
CA LEU A 175 -1.95 -6.29 8.97
C LEU A 175 -2.75 -5.06 8.52
N THR A 176 -3.32 -4.31 9.46
CA THR A 176 -3.94 -3.02 9.18
C THR A 176 -2.88 -1.92 9.21
N ARG A 177 -2.85 -1.09 8.17
CA ARG A 177 -1.97 0.08 8.08
C ARG A 177 -2.76 1.31 7.67
N ARG A 178 -2.11 2.47 7.68
CA ARG A 178 -2.69 3.73 7.19
C ARG A 178 -1.95 4.23 5.96
N PHE A 179 -2.69 4.89 5.08
CA PHE A 179 -2.09 5.75 4.08
C PHE A 179 -1.99 7.17 4.62
N TYR A 180 -0.93 7.85 4.25
CA TYR A 180 -0.59 9.18 4.74
C TYR A 180 -0.45 10.16 3.59
N ILE A 181 -1.11 11.31 3.70
CA ILE A 181 -0.75 12.48 2.91
C ILE A 181 0.61 12.96 3.42
N THR A 182 1.59 13.02 2.52
CA THR A 182 2.98 13.32 2.83
C THR A 182 3.40 14.57 2.09
N ARG A 183 3.86 15.59 2.80
CA ARG A 183 4.30 16.88 2.24
C ARG A 183 5.55 17.41 2.92
N HIS A 184 6.28 18.27 2.24
CA HIS A 184 7.40 18.98 2.84
C HIS A 184 6.89 19.94 3.93
N ARG A 185 7.52 19.92 5.10
CA ARG A 185 7.06 20.69 6.28
C ARG A 185 7.07 22.19 6.07
N GLN A 186 8.07 22.71 5.34
CA GLN A 186 8.32 24.14 5.17
C GLN A 186 7.85 24.70 3.83
N ARG A 187 7.46 23.87 2.86
CA ARG A 187 6.96 24.35 1.57
C ARG A 187 5.46 24.54 1.59
N SER A 188 5.01 25.65 1.04
CA SER A 188 3.59 25.91 0.81
C SER A 188 3.09 25.06 -0.36
N LEU A 189 1.89 24.52 -0.22
CA LEU A 189 1.18 23.86 -1.30
C LEU A 189 0.60 24.89 -2.26
N SER A 190 0.52 24.56 -3.54
CA SER A 190 -0.28 25.35 -4.48
C SER A 190 -1.76 25.31 -4.09
N PRO A 191 -2.57 26.31 -4.49
CA PRO A 191 -4.02 26.27 -4.26
C PRO A 191 -4.67 25.00 -4.80
N LEU A 192 -4.17 24.50 -5.95
CA LEU A 192 -4.65 23.26 -6.55
C LEU A 192 -4.33 22.02 -5.70
N ALA A 193 -3.10 21.94 -5.17
CA ALA A 193 -2.70 20.83 -4.31
C ALA A 193 -3.51 20.83 -3.00
N SER A 194 -3.74 22.00 -2.40
CA SER A 194 -4.59 22.13 -1.22
C SER A 194 -6.03 21.68 -1.50
N ALA A 195 -6.62 22.16 -2.59
CA ALA A 195 -7.98 21.77 -2.99
C ALA A 195 -8.11 20.25 -3.25
N PHE A 196 -7.08 19.63 -3.85
CA PHE A 196 -7.10 18.18 -4.08
C PHE A 196 -6.95 17.39 -2.77
N ILE A 197 -6.11 17.85 -1.85
CA ILE A 197 -5.97 17.22 -0.52
C ILE A 197 -7.30 17.29 0.25
N ASP A 198 -7.96 18.45 0.26
CA ASP A 198 -9.25 18.59 0.91
C ASP A 198 -10.30 17.68 0.26
N PHE A 199 -10.30 17.60 -1.07
CA PHE A 199 -11.15 16.68 -1.81
C PHE A 199 -10.89 15.20 -1.45
N LEU A 200 -9.63 14.79 -1.28
CA LEU A 200 -9.31 13.43 -0.81
C LEU A 200 -9.94 13.15 0.55
N LYS A 201 -9.81 14.09 1.50
CA LYS A 201 -10.37 13.96 2.86
C LYS A 201 -11.89 13.89 2.87
N GLU A 202 -12.55 14.65 2.00
CA GLU A 202 -14.02 14.66 1.88
C GLU A 202 -14.58 13.38 1.25
N ASN A 203 -13.85 12.75 0.33
CA ASN A 203 -14.37 11.64 -0.50
C ASN A 203 -13.83 10.26 -0.12
N LEU A 204 -12.94 10.19 0.87
CA LEU A 204 -12.48 8.94 1.45
C LEU A 204 -13.10 8.73 2.84
N PRO A 205 -13.38 7.49 3.25
CA PRO A 205 -13.99 7.22 4.55
C PRO A 205 -13.10 7.73 5.68
N ASN A 206 -13.59 8.69 6.45
CA ASN A 206 -12.96 9.20 7.66
C ASN A 206 -13.12 8.15 8.78
N GLU A 207 -12.02 7.67 9.34
CA GLU A 207 -12.01 6.75 10.49
C GLU A 207 -12.25 7.44 11.84
N SER A 208 -12.66 8.69 11.85
CA SER A 208 -12.86 9.46 13.10
C SER A 208 -14.03 8.95 13.95
N HIS A 209 -14.72 7.88 13.54
CA HIS A 209 -15.94 7.38 14.23
C HIS A 209 -16.02 5.84 14.27
N ARG A 210 -14.96 5.14 14.72
CA ARG A 210 -15.12 3.79 15.24
C ARG A 210 -14.30 3.58 16.49
#